data_b75704e590f1b93e31de80ccdbff50cd
#
_entry.id   b75704e590f1b93e31de80ccdbff50cd
#
_cell.length_a   1.000
_cell.length_b   1.000
_cell.length_c   1.000
_cell.angle_alpha   90.00
_cell.angle_beta   90.00
_cell.angle_gamma   90.00
#
_symmetry.space_group_name_H-M   'P 1'
#
loop_
_entity.id
_entity.type
_entity.pdbx_description
1 polymer ?
#
loop_
_entity_poly.entity_id
_entity_poly.type
_entity_poly.pdbx_seq_one_letter_code
_entity_poly.pdbx_strand_id
1 'polypeptide(L)'
;MNKKKLHKFFNNKEEFAPNERLWLFCMLMLVAGFFGGFTFSLRGRVFVNAQTGNLVLLSLGFATWDTALIKNALATFLAYFCGIITAELISKKINKTSFLIWERILLIFSIIVTICLGFIPEAAPYEFTNFPIAFTAAMQFNTFEKAHGMGMATPFCTNHVKQASANFVRFLRTRDDNKLRISLSHLSMILSFVIGATLSIFLGRFLLGKAIWLSSIFLIITFYFFSKSIKEYKKKL
;
A
#
# COMPACT_ATOMS: atom_id res chain seq x y z
N MET A 1 29.17 -5.16 4.48
CA MET A 1 28.22 -6.03 5.21
C MET A 1 28.33 -7.45 4.67
N ASN A 2 28.55 -8.47 5.52
CA ASN A 2 28.74 -9.87 5.09
C ASN A 2 27.39 -10.45 4.62
N LYS A 3 27.35 -11.26 3.52
CA LYS A 3 26.15 -11.91 2.97
C LYS A 3 25.28 -12.62 4.04
N LYS A 4 25.90 -13.23 5.05
CA LYS A 4 25.21 -13.84 6.21
C LYS A 4 24.45 -12.83 7.07
N LYS A 5 24.98 -11.61 7.27
CA LYS A 5 24.30 -10.54 8.01
C LYS A 5 23.12 -9.98 7.21
N LEU A 6 23.25 -9.85 5.89
CA LEU A 6 22.18 -9.41 5.00
C LEU A 6 21.02 -10.43 4.98
N HIS A 7 21.33 -11.71 4.88
CA HIS A 7 20.32 -12.79 4.89
C HIS A 7 19.58 -12.86 6.23
N LYS A 8 20.29 -12.70 7.36
CA LYS A 8 19.68 -12.63 8.71
C LYS A 8 18.75 -11.42 8.85
N PHE A 9 19.08 -10.31 8.17
CA PHE A 9 18.31 -9.08 8.16
C PHE A 9 16.91 -9.22 7.53
N PHE A 10 16.83 -9.82 6.34
CA PHE A 10 15.56 -10.07 5.67
C PHE A 10 14.78 -11.25 6.27
N ASN A 11 15.45 -12.15 6.97
CA ASN A 11 14.90 -13.42 7.49
C ASN A 11 14.64 -13.42 9.00
N ASN A 12 14.71 -12.28 9.69
CA ASN A 12 14.43 -12.18 11.14
C ASN A 12 12.93 -12.35 11.42
N LYS A 13 12.38 -13.51 10.99
CA LYS A 13 10.97 -13.91 11.15
C LYS A 13 10.55 -14.04 12.61
N GLU A 14 11.51 -14.06 13.54
CA GLU A 14 11.29 -14.44 14.93
C GLU A 14 11.19 -13.24 15.88
N GLU A 15 11.71 -12.08 15.47
CA GLU A 15 11.86 -10.92 16.34
C GLU A 15 10.65 -9.96 16.31
N PHE A 16 9.82 -10.03 15.23
CA PHE A 16 8.71 -9.10 15.04
C PHE A 16 7.38 -9.81 14.84
N ALA A 17 6.32 -9.17 15.33
CA ALA A 17 4.94 -9.63 15.10
C ALA A 17 4.66 -9.74 13.58
N PRO A 18 3.76 -10.64 13.15
CA PRO A 18 3.49 -10.87 11.73
C PRO A 18 3.12 -9.61 10.96
N ASN A 19 2.36 -8.69 11.56
CA ASN A 19 1.95 -7.42 10.96
C ASN A 19 3.05 -6.35 10.93
N GLU A 20 4.21 -6.60 11.55
CA GLU A 20 5.37 -5.70 11.53
C GLU A 20 6.52 -6.21 10.65
N ARG A 21 6.31 -7.27 9.89
CA ARG A 21 7.37 -7.86 9.05
C ARG A 21 7.56 -7.08 7.75
N LEU A 22 8.81 -6.79 7.40
CA LEU A 22 9.19 -5.98 6.24
C LEU A 22 8.62 -6.52 4.91
N TRP A 23 8.61 -7.85 4.72
CA TRP A 23 8.08 -8.46 3.50
C TRP A 23 6.60 -8.14 3.26
N LEU A 24 5.79 -8.06 4.34
CA LEU A 24 4.38 -7.69 4.27
C LEU A 24 4.24 -6.27 3.72
N PHE A 25 5.04 -5.36 4.23
CA PHE A 25 5.05 -3.97 3.76
C PHE A 25 5.53 -3.84 2.31
N CYS A 26 6.54 -4.61 1.89
CA CYS A 26 6.95 -4.67 0.48
C CYS A 26 5.81 -5.13 -0.42
N MET A 27 5.04 -6.14 -0.04
CA MET A 27 3.88 -6.62 -0.78
C MET A 27 2.75 -5.58 -0.81
N LEU A 28 2.45 -4.93 0.31
CA LEU A 28 1.46 -3.85 0.37
C LEU A 28 1.89 -2.64 -0.47
N MET A 29 3.18 -2.29 -0.47
CA MET A 29 3.72 -1.22 -1.32
C MET A 29 3.66 -1.57 -2.81
N LEU A 30 3.87 -2.84 -3.17
CA LEU A 30 3.70 -3.32 -4.55
C LEU A 30 2.24 -3.16 -4.99
N VAL A 31 1.29 -3.55 -4.14
CA VAL A 31 -0.15 -3.35 -4.39
C VAL A 31 -0.52 -1.87 -4.45
N ALA A 32 0.02 -1.04 -3.55
CA ALA A 32 -0.21 0.41 -3.55
C ALA A 32 0.33 1.06 -4.84
N GLY A 33 1.53 0.66 -5.28
CA GLY A 33 2.08 1.09 -6.57
C GLY A 33 1.20 0.67 -7.73
N PHE A 34 0.72 -0.59 -7.72
CA PHE A 34 -0.20 -1.10 -8.73
C PHE A 34 -1.49 -0.26 -8.79
N PHE A 35 -2.12 0.03 -7.67
CA PHE A 35 -3.32 0.87 -7.59
C PHE A 35 -3.06 2.28 -8.13
N GLY A 36 -1.94 2.91 -7.73
CA GLY A 36 -1.56 4.24 -8.21
C GLY A 36 -1.33 4.28 -9.72
N GLY A 37 -0.57 3.31 -10.26
CA GLY A 37 -0.34 3.18 -11.70
C GLY A 37 -1.62 2.92 -12.49
N PHE A 38 -2.49 2.02 -11.98
CA PHE A 38 -3.77 1.66 -12.58
C PHE A 38 -4.73 2.86 -12.66
N THR A 39 -4.94 3.57 -11.56
CA THR A 39 -5.90 4.67 -11.54
C THR A 39 -5.39 5.88 -12.31
N PHE A 40 -4.10 6.15 -12.26
CA PHE A 40 -3.51 7.25 -13.02
C PHE A 40 -3.53 7.00 -14.53
N SER A 41 -3.25 5.78 -14.98
CA SER A 41 -3.18 5.47 -16.42
C SER A 41 -4.52 5.17 -17.07
N LEU A 42 -5.48 4.56 -16.33
CA LEU A 42 -6.71 4.02 -16.89
C LEU A 42 -8.00 4.61 -16.32
N ARG A 43 -7.92 5.33 -15.18
CA ARG A 43 -9.12 5.76 -14.44
C ARG A 43 -9.11 7.25 -14.09
N GLY A 44 -8.83 8.09 -15.10
CA GLY A 44 -9.02 9.55 -14.98
C GLY A 44 -7.89 10.29 -14.26
N ARG A 45 -6.65 9.77 -14.30
CA ARG A 45 -5.42 10.44 -13.84
C ARG A 45 -5.39 10.88 -12.38
N VAL A 46 -6.13 10.20 -11.49
CA VAL A 46 -6.09 10.47 -10.04
C VAL A 46 -5.18 9.49 -9.31
N PHE A 47 -4.73 9.90 -8.13
CA PHE A 47 -3.88 9.10 -7.26
C PHE A 47 -4.67 8.57 -6.07
N VAL A 48 -5.04 7.29 -6.06
CA VAL A 48 -5.84 6.73 -4.96
C VAL A 48 -5.11 6.68 -3.62
N ASN A 49 -3.80 6.79 -3.61
CA ASN A 49 -2.95 6.71 -2.42
C ASN A 49 -2.06 7.95 -2.20
N ALA A 50 -2.18 9.01 -2.99
CA ALA A 50 -1.37 10.22 -2.85
C ALA A 50 -2.26 11.48 -2.84
N GLN A 51 -2.86 11.77 -1.68
CA GLN A 51 -3.88 12.81 -1.58
C GLN A 51 -3.36 14.22 -1.86
N THR A 52 -2.09 14.51 -1.60
CA THR A 52 -1.48 15.80 -2.01
C THR A 52 -1.58 16.00 -3.52
N GLY A 53 -1.35 14.96 -4.32
CA GLY A 53 -1.54 15.02 -5.78
C GLY A 53 -2.99 15.27 -6.16
N ASN A 54 -3.94 14.60 -5.49
CA ASN A 54 -5.37 14.80 -5.74
C ASN A 54 -5.85 16.22 -5.40
N LEU A 55 -5.31 16.82 -4.34
CA LEU A 55 -5.63 18.23 -4.00
C LEU A 55 -5.10 19.19 -5.08
N VAL A 56 -3.95 18.93 -5.68
CA VAL A 56 -3.46 19.72 -6.83
C VAL A 56 -4.35 19.49 -8.06
N LEU A 57 -4.76 18.26 -8.35
CA LEU A 57 -5.70 17.96 -9.44
C LEU A 57 -7.06 18.61 -9.21
N LEU A 58 -7.57 18.63 -7.99
CA LEU A 58 -8.79 19.31 -7.61
C LEU A 58 -8.66 20.83 -7.86
N SER A 59 -7.54 21.42 -7.46
CA SER A 59 -7.26 22.86 -7.70
C SER A 59 -7.18 23.17 -9.20
N LEU A 60 -6.55 22.28 -10.00
CA LEU A 60 -6.52 22.40 -11.44
C LEU A 60 -7.93 22.33 -12.04
N GLY A 61 -8.76 21.39 -11.59
CA GLY A 61 -10.14 21.27 -12.01
C GLY A 61 -10.95 22.53 -11.76
N PHE A 62 -10.79 23.17 -10.58
CA PHE A 62 -11.42 24.45 -10.29
C PHE A 62 -10.90 25.59 -11.19
N ALA A 63 -9.60 25.66 -11.42
CA ALA A 63 -8.99 26.70 -12.25
C ALA A 63 -9.39 26.60 -13.74
N THR A 64 -9.64 25.38 -14.22
CA THR A 64 -10.00 25.11 -15.63
C THR A 64 -11.48 24.84 -15.85
N TRP A 65 -12.30 24.88 -14.79
CA TRP A 65 -13.72 24.50 -14.81
C TRP A 65 -13.97 23.08 -15.33
N ASP A 66 -13.01 22.18 -15.16
CA ASP A 66 -13.13 20.75 -15.52
C ASP A 66 -13.92 20.00 -14.44
N THR A 67 -15.24 19.91 -14.66
CA THR A 67 -16.16 19.26 -13.72
C THR A 67 -15.91 17.76 -13.56
N ALA A 68 -15.39 17.09 -14.58
CA ALA A 68 -15.06 15.66 -14.53
C ALA A 68 -13.85 15.44 -13.63
N LEU A 69 -12.81 16.25 -13.78
CA LEU A 69 -11.62 16.21 -12.93
C LEU A 69 -11.96 16.55 -11.47
N ILE A 70 -12.80 17.59 -11.25
CA ILE A 70 -13.26 17.98 -9.90
C ILE A 70 -13.96 16.78 -9.22
N LYS A 71 -14.96 16.19 -9.89
CA LYS A 71 -15.74 15.05 -9.35
C LYS A 71 -14.83 13.87 -9.00
N ASN A 72 -13.95 13.48 -9.92
CA ASN A 72 -13.08 12.31 -9.72
C ASN A 72 -12.05 12.54 -8.59
N ALA A 73 -11.40 13.70 -8.56
CA ALA A 73 -10.42 14.03 -7.52
C ALA A 73 -11.09 14.16 -6.14
N LEU A 74 -12.24 14.83 -6.06
CA LEU A 74 -12.99 14.99 -4.82
C LEU A 74 -13.54 13.65 -4.30
N ALA A 75 -14.14 12.83 -5.18
CA ALA A 75 -14.64 11.52 -4.80
C ALA A 75 -13.52 10.62 -4.25
N THR A 76 -12.34 10.65 -4.90
CA THR A 76 -11.16 9.88 -4.46
C THR A 76 -10.66 10.37 -3.10
N PHE A 77 -10.60 11.69 -2.89
CA PHE A 77 -10.21 12.28 -1.60
C PHE A 77 -11.20 11.90 -0.48
N LEU A 78 -12.51 12.05 -0.72
CA LEU A 78 -13.53 11.69 0.26
C LEU A 78 -13.53 10.20 0.57
N ALA A 79 -13.35 9.34 -0.44
CA ALA A 79 -13.22 7.91 -0.22
C ALA A 79 -12.05 7.57 0.70
N TYR A 80 -10.90 8.21 0.46
CA TYR A 80 -9.71 8.02 1.29
C TYR A 80 -9.96 8.48 2.73
N PHE A 81 -10.56 9.63 2.91
CA PHE A 81 -10.93 10.17 4.23
C PHE A 81 -11.88 9.22 4.99
N CYS A 82 -12.94 8.76 4.32
CA CYS A 82 -13.87 7.79 4.89
C CYS A 82 -13.21 6.45 5.23
N GLY A 83 -12.26 6.00 4.41
CA GLY A 83 -11.50 4.77 4.65
C GLY A 83 -10.68 4.82 5.95
N ILE A 84 -9.99 5.94 6.21
CA ILE A 84 -9.27 6.16 7.48
C ILE A 84 -10.23 6.15 8.67
N ILE A 85 -11.33 6.90 8.59
CA ILE A 85 -12.34 6.94 9.67
C ILE A 85 -12.86 5.54 9.95
N THR A 86 -13.21 4.78 8.92
CA THR A 86 -13.74 3.42 9.06
C THR A 86 -12.71 2.51 9.73
N ALA A 87 -11.46 2.55 9.29
CA ALA A 87 -10.39 1.74 9.88
C ALA A 87 -10.18 2.10 11.37
N GLU A 88 -10.15 3.38 11.72
CA GLU A 88 -9.94 3.83 13.11
C GLU A 88 -11.09 3.41 14.03
N LEU A 89 -12.35 3.51 13.56
CA LEU A 89 -13.52 3.14 14.34
C LEU A 89 -13.65 1.63 14.55
N ILE A 90 -13.30 0.82 13.54
CA ILE A 90 -13.58 -0.61 13.53
C ILE A 90 -12.40 -1.42 14.08
N SER A 91 -11.16 -1.08 13.74
CA SER A 91 -9.97 -1.86 14.09
C SER A 91 -9.84 -2.13 15.57
N LYS A 92 -10.06 -1.13 16.41
CA LYS A 92 -9.96 -1.22 17.86
C LYS A 92 -11.00 -2.17 18.48
N LYS A 93 -12.22 -2.22 17.90
CA LYS A 93 -13.28 -3.11 18.37
C LYS A 93 -12.98 -4.57 17.99
N ILE A 94 -12.57 -4.80 16.76
CA ILE A 94 -12.34 -6.15 16.21
C ILE A 94 -11.07 -6.78 16.80
N ASN A 95 -9.97 -6.05 16.96
CA ASN A 95 -8.72 -6.60 17.50
C ASN A 95 -8.81 -7.01 18.98
N LYS A 96 -9.80 -6.51 19.73
CA LYS A 96 -10.10 -7.01 21.08
C LYS A 96 -10.57 -8.47 21.09
N THR A 97 -11.12 -8.95 19.98
CA THR A 97 -11.71 -10.29 19.88
C THR A 97 -10.66 -11.37 19.55
N SER A 98 -9.69 -11.06 18.73
CA SER A 98 -8.62 -12.00 18.35
C SER A 98 -7.41 -11.29 17.77
N PHE A 99 -6.23 -11.84 18.01
CA PHE A 99 -4.94 -11.33 17.53
C PHE A 99 -4.90 -11.25 16.01
N LEU A 100 -4.67 -10.05 15.50
CA LEU A 100 -4.53 -9.73 14.06
C LEU A 100 -5.72 -10.17 13.18
N ILE A 101 -6.94 -10.20 13.74
CA ILE A 101 -8.13 -10.56 12.96
C ILE A 101 -8.55 -9.44 12.01
N TRP A 102 -8.39 -8.18 12.43
CA TRP A 102 -8.69 -7.02 11.61
C TRP A 102 -7.86 -6.97 10.34
N GLU A 103 -6.55 -7.16 10.47
CA GLU A 103 -5.61 -7.17 9.35
C GLU A 103 -5.97 -8.26 8.32
N ARG A 104 -6.43 -9.43 8.80
CA ARG A 104 -6.89 -10.50 7.92
C ARG A 104 -8.19 -10.15 7.21
N ILE A 105 -9.18 -9.59 7.93
CA ILE A 105 -10.46 -9.14 7.38
C ILE A 105 -10.20 -8.09 6.29
N LEU A 106 -9.32 -7.13 6.55
CA LEU A 106 -8.97 -6.08 5.60
C LEU A 106 -8.32 -6.61 4.33
N LEU A 107 -7.42 -7.60 4.44
CA LEU A 107 -6.84 -8.25 3.26
C LEU A 107 -7.91 -9.00 2.44
N ILE A 108 -8.84 -9.72 3.10
CA ILE A 108 -9.95 -10.41 2.41
C ILE A 108 -10.86 -9.36 1.73
N PHE A 109 -11.21 -8.29 2.43
CA PHE A 109 -12.00 -7.20 1.86
C PHE A 109 -11.33 -6.61 0.62
N SER A 110 -10.01 -6.35 0.70
CA SER A 110 -9.23 -5.85 -0.43
C SER A 110 -9.24 -6.79 -1.63
N ILE A 111 -9.16 -8.12 -1.39
CA ILE A 111 -9.24 -9.15 -2.44
C ILE A 111 -10.62 -9.10 -3.11
N ILE A 112 -11.69 -9.07 -2.32
CA ILE A 112 -13.06 -9.01 -2.85
C ILE A 112 -13.25 -7.75 -3.70
N VAL A 113 -12.85 -6.59 -3.19
CA VAL A 113 -12.94 -5.32 -3.90
C VAL A 113 -12.21 -5.40 -5.24
N THR A 114 -10.95 -5.85 -5.26
CA THR A 114 -10.17 -5.90 -6.50
C THR A 114 -10.69 -6.92 -7.51
N ILE A 115 -11.28 -8.04 -7.06
CA ILE A 115 -11.95 -9.00 -7.94
C ILE A 115 -13.20 -8.36 -8.56
N CYS A 116 -14.06 -7.72 -7.77
CA CYS A 116 -15.27 -7.06 -8.25
C CYS A 116 -14.96 -5.93 -9.25
N LEU A 117 -13.92 -5.15 -9.01
CA LEU A 117 -13.52 -4.03 -9.86
C LEU A 117 -13.11 -4.47 -11.28
N GLY A 118 -12.56 -5.68 -11.44
CA GLY A 118 -12.22 -6.21 -12.76
C GLY A 118 -13.40 -6.53 -13.66
N PHE A 119 -14.62 -6.55 -13.11
CA PHE A 119 -15.87 -6.71 -13.88
C PHE A 119 -16.52 -5.37 -14.26
N ILE A 120 -16.02 -4.24 -13.76
CA ILE A 120 -16.58 -2.93 -14.11
C ILE A 120 -16.27 -2.62 -15.57
N PRO A 121 -17.29 -2.28 -16.40
CA PRO A 121 -17.11 -1.90 -17.79
C PRO A 121 -16.18 -0.68 -17.95
N GLU A 122 -15.44 -0.62 -19.06
CA GLU A 122 -14.55 0.51 -19.35
C GLU A 122 -15.31 1.84 -19.50
N ALA A 123 -16.55 1.79 -19.97
CA ALA A 123 -17.43 2.96 -20.13
C ALA A 123 -18.01 3.48 -18.81
N ALA A 124 -17.82 2.75 -17.69
CA ALA A 124 -18.34 3.19 -16.39
C ALA A 124 -17.62 4.44 -15.89
N PRO A 125 -18.28 5.35 -15.17
CA PRO A 125 -17.65 6.49 -14.54
C PRO A 125 -16.47 6.06 -13.65
N TYR A 126 -15.37 6.81 -13.69
CA TYR A 126 -14.12 6.46 -13.00
C TYR A 126 -14.28 6.36 -11.47
N GLU A 127 -15.22 7.10 -10.91
CA GLU A 127 -15.52 7.10 -9.48
C GLU A 127 -15.91 5.72 -8.96
N PHE A 128 -16.60 4.89 -9.78
CA PHE A 128 -16.96 3.52 -9.41
C PHE A 128 -15.75 2.62 -9.18
N THR A 129 -14.62 2.94 -9.81
CA THR A 129 -13.37 2.21 -9.62
C THR A 129 -12.48 2.90 -8.58
N ASN A 130 -12.34 4.22 -8.67
CA ASN A 130 -11.39 4.98 -7.85
C ASN A 130 -11.83 5.05 -6.39
N PHE A 131 -13.13 5.19 -6.12
CA PHE A 131 -13.67 5.26 -4.75
C PHE A 131 -13.36 3.98 -3.94
N PRO A 132 -13.71 2.76 -4.39
CA PRO A 132 -13.39 1.55 -3.63
C PRO A 132 -11.90 1.31 -3.46
N ILE A 133 -11.07 1.63 -4.46
CA ILE A 133 -9.61 1.48 -4.34
C ILE A 133 -9.05 2.46 -3.32
N ALA A 134 -9.44 3.74 -3.39
CA ALA A 134 -8.97 4.76 -2.45
C ALA A 134 -9.40 4.47 -1.01
N PHE A 135 -10.64 4.04 -0.83
CA PHE A 135 -11.18 3.62 0.47
C PHE A 135 -10.37 2.45 1.04
N THR A 136 -10.14 1.42 0.25
CA THR A 136 -9.37 0.23 0.65
C THR A 136 -7.91 0.58 0.95
N ALA A 137 -7.27 1.39 0.10
CA ALA A 137 -5.89 1.83 0.30
C ALA A 137 -5.73 2.65 1.59
N ALA A 138 -6.71 3.50 1.91
CA ALA A 138 -6.74 4.28 3.14
C ALA A 138 -6.86 3.39 4.39
N MET A 139 -7.72 2.37 4.35
CA MET A 139 -7.85 1.40 5.43
C MET A 139 -6.55 0.62 5.65
N GLN A 140 -5.88 0.20 4.57
CA GLN A 140 -4.57 -0.48 4.66
C GLN A 140 -3.52 0.44 5.27
N PHE A 141 -3.47 1.71 4.84
CA PHE A 141 -2.54 2.70 5.38
C PHE A 141 -2.71 2.90 6.89
N ASN A 142 -3.94 3.06 7.36
CA ASN A 142 -4.23 3.27 8.78
C ASN A 142 -3.99 2.01 9.63
N THR A 143 -4.03 0.83 9.03
CA THR A 143 -3.88 -0.45 9.74
C THR A 143 -2.43 -0.90 9.86
N PHE A 144 -1.63 -0.72 8.79
CA PHE A 144 -0.24 -1.18 8.74
C PHE A 144 0.72 0.01 8.90
N GLU A 145 1.05 0.34 10.15
CA GLU A 145 1.79 1.55 10.49
C GLU A 145 3.30 1.36 10.67
N LYS A 146 3.74 0.18 11.14
CA LYS A 146 5.13 -0.06 11.54
C LYS A 146 5.67 -1.36 10.98
N ALA A 147 6.87 -1.31 10.40
CA ALA A 147 7.65 -2.50 10.07
C ALA A 147 8.98 -2.50 10.84
N HIS A 148 9.28 -3.61 11.50
CA HIS A 148 10.50 -3.76 12.31
C HIS A 148 10.70 -2.61 13.32
N GLY A 149 9.61 -2.15 13.97
CA GLY A 149 9.61 -1.02 14.89
C GLY A 149 9.80 0.35 14.24
N MET A 150 9.93 0.42 12.93
CA MET A 150 10.06 1.68 12.18
C MET A 150 8.69 2.12 11.66
N GLY A 151 8.34 3.39 11.82
CA GLY A 151 7.13 3.96 11.20
C GLY A 151 7.22 3.86 9.67
N MET A 152 6.28 3.14 9.09
CA MET A 152 6.18 2.94 7.64
C MET A 152 4.89 3.59 7.14
N ALA A 153 5.02 4.77 6.53
CA ALA A 153 3.90 5.42 5.85
C ALA A 153 3.76 4.79 4.45
N THR A 154 3.13 3.60 4.37
CA THR A 154 3.13 2.74 3.19
C THR A 154 2.82 3.42 1.85
N PRO A 155 1.87 4.36 1.67
CA PRO A 155 1.66 4.94 0.33
C PRO A 155 2.51 6.18 0.04
N PHE A 156 3.29 6.70 1.01
CA PHE A 156 4.01 7.97 0.85
C PHE A 156 5.47 7.76 0.46
N CYS A 157 5.74 7.57 -0.83
CA CYS A 157 7.10 7.42 -1.35
C CYS A 157 8.03 8.56 -0.92
N THR A 158 7.55 9.80 -0.79
CA THR A 158 8.34 10.95 -0.32
C THR A 158 8.94 10.73 1.06
N ASN A 159 8.19 10.15 2.01
CA ASN A 159 8.74 9.80 3.31
C ASN A 159 9.80 8.71 3.21
N HIS A 160 9.58 7.70 2.36
CA HIS A 160 10.57 6.65 2.13
C HIS A 160 11.86 7.20 1.51
N VAL A 161 11.79 8.14 0.55
CA VAL A 161 12.95 8.84 0.00
C VAL A 161 13.71 9.58 1.10
N LYS A 162 13.01 10.38 1.93
CA LYS A 162 13.61 11.10 3.05
C LYS A 162 14.34 10.15 4.01
N GLN A 163 13.68 9.07 4.43
CA GLN A 163 14.26 8.14 5.40
C GLN A 163 15.43 7.34 4.81
N ALA A 164 15.32 6.89 3.57
CA ALA A 164 16.40 6.19 2.87
C ALA A 164 17.65 7.08 2.79
N SER A 165 17.52 8.30 2.29
CA SER A 165 18.62 9.23 2.07
C SER A 165 19.26 9.67 3.41
N ALA A 166 18.44 10.08 4.38
CA ALA A 166 18.97 10.57 5.67
C ALA A 166 19.71 9.46 6.43
N ASN A 167 19.15 8.23 6.46
CA ASN A 167 19.79 7.13 7.17
C ASN A 167 21.03 6.60 6.42
N PHE A 168 21.06 6.70 5.09
CA PHE A 168 22.28 6.40 4.33
C PHE A 168 23.43 7.34 4.70
N VAL A 169 23.18 8.65 4.75
CA VAL A 169 24.21 9.63 5.19
C VAL A 169 24.64 9.40 6.64
N ARG A 170 23.68 9.10 7.54
CA ARG A 170 24.01 8.75 8.92
C ARG A 170 24.91 7.51 8.99
N PHE A 171 24.63 6.48 8.20
CA PHE A 171 25.48 5.29 8.10
C PHE A 171 26.91 5.66 7.62
N LEU A 172 27.05 6.50 6.61
CA LEU A 172 28.38 6.92 6.13
C LEU A 172 29.20 7.62 7.22
N ARG A 173 28.54 8.39 8.10
CA ARG A 173 29.18 9.13 9.21
C ARG A 173 29.50 8.24 10.40
N THR A 174 28.58 7.37 10.81
CA THR A 174 28.67 6.62 12.07
C THR A 174 29.11 5.17 11.89
N ARG A 175 29.06 4.64 10.66
CA ARG A 175 29.26 3.22 10.32
C ARG A 175 28.31 2.28 11.08
N ASP A 176 27.19 2.80 11.57
CA ASP A 176 26.16 2.02 12.26
C ASP A 176 25.33 1.20 11.24
N ASP A 177 25.52 -0.12 11.27
CA ASP A 177 24.80 -1.07 10.40
C ASP A 177 23.27 -0.93 10.52
N ASN A 178 22.75 -0.46 11.66
CA ASN A 178 21.32 -0.25 11.83
C ASN A 178 20.80 0.91 10.95
N LYS A 179 21.59 1.96 10.75
CA LYS A 179 21.24 3.07 9.85
C LYS A 179 21.20 2.61 8.39
N LEU A 180 22.15 1.78 7.98
CA LEU A 180 22.12 1.16 6.65
C LEU A 180 20.88 0.29 6.48
N ARG A 181 20.53 -0.49 7.49
CA ARG A 181 19.35 -1.33 7.53
C ARG A 181 18.08 -0.51 7.30
N ILE A 182 17.88 0.58 8.04
CA ILE A 182 16.74 1.48 7.88
C ILE A 182 16.68 2.03 6.45
N SER A 183 17.81 2.52 5.94
CA SER A 183 17.92 3.05 4.58
C SER A 183 17.49 2.02 3.53
N LEU A 184 18.02 0.79 3.59
CA LEU A 184 17.69 -0.30 2.65
C LEU A 184 16.22 -0.74 2.76
N SER A 185 15.65 -0.74 3.98
CA SER A 185 14.22 -1.04 4.16
C SER A 185 13.33 -0.02 3.44
N HIS A 186 13.62 1.26 3.58
CA HIS A 186 12.86 2.30 2.87
C HIS A 186 13.10 2.27 1.36
N LEU A 187 14.31 1.94 0.91
CA LEU A 187 14.59 1.77 -0.52
C LEU A 187 13.81 0.58 -1.11
N SER A 188 13.69 -0.53 -0.39
CA SER A 188 12.88 -1.67 -0.84
C SER A 188 11.40 -1.32 -0.97
N MET A 189 10.87 -0.40 -0.14
CA MET A 189 9.50 0.12 -0.29
C MET A 189 9.33 0.88 -1.60
N ILE A 190 10.26 1.80 -1.92
CA ILE A 190 10.23 2.57 -3.16
C ILE A 190 10.30 1.63 -4.38
N LEU A 191 11.21 0.67 -4.36
CA LEU A 191 11.35 -0.32 -5.44
C LEU A 191 10.08 -1.15 -5.62
N SER A 192 9.48 -1.63 -4.53
CA SER A 192 8.22 -2.37 -4.58
C SER A 192 7.09 -1.53 -5.21
N PHE A 193 6.98 -0.27 -4.82
CA PHE A 193 6.00 0.66 -5.40
C PHE A 193 6.21 0.84 -6.90
N VAL A 194 7.44 1.13 -7.32
CA VAL A 194 7.77 1.32 -8.75
C VAL A 194 7.47 0.07 -9.56
N ILE A 195 7.83 -1.12 -9.05
CA ILE A 195 7.53 -2.40 -9.71
C ILE A 195 6.00 -2.56 -9.86
N GLY A 196 5.23 -2.33 -8.81
CA GLY A 196 3.78 -2.43 -8.85
C GLY A 196 3.15 -1.47 -9.86
N ALA A 197 3.56 -0.21 -9.85
CA ALA A 197 3.09 0.81 -10.80
C ALA A 197 3.46 0.46 -12.25
N THR A 198 4.69 0.03 -12.49
CA THR A 198 5.14 -0.40 -13.82
C THR A 198 4.33 -1.57 -14.35
N LEU A 199 4.10 -2.59 -13.50
CA LEU A 199 3.30 -3.76 -13.87
C LEU A 199 1.86 -3.37 -14.22
N SER A 200 1.22 -2.50 -13.45
CA SER A 200 -0.15 -2.08 -13.72
C SER A 200 -0.27 -1.27 -15.01
N ILE A 201 0.65 -0.34 -15.26
CA ILE A 201 0.66 0.47 -16.48
C ILE A 201 0.95 -0.41 -17.70
N PHE A 202 1.91 -1.32 -17.59
CA PHE A 202 2.25 -2.25 -18.67
C PHE A 202 1.09 -3.16 -19.04
N LEU A 203 0.50 -3.86 -18.04
CA LEU A 203 -0.61 -4.77 -18.26
C LEU A 203 -1.90 -4.03 -18.65
N GLY A 204 -2.09 -2.82 -18.16
CA GLY A 204 -3.21 -1.98 -18.52
C GLY A 204 -3.34 -1.71 -20.01
N ARG A 205 -2.21 -1.72 -20.76
CA ARG A 205 -2.21 -1.56 -22.22
C ARG A 205 -2.89 -2.71 -22.95
N PHE A 206 -2.90 -3.91 -22.37
CA PHE A 206 -3.42 -5.13 -22.99
C PHE A 206 -4.74 -5.58 -22.37
N LEU A 207 -4.86 -5.45 -21.03
CA LEU A 207 -5.97 -5.98 -20.26
C LEU A 207 -6.99 -4.92 -19.85
N LEU A 208 -6.68 -3.63 -20.05
CA LEU A 208 -7.51 -2.51 -19.63
C LEU A 208 -7.91 -2.65 -18.13
N GLY A 209 -9.18 -2.46 -17.78
CA GLY A 209 -9.66 -2.57 -16.40
C GLY A 209 -9.47 -3.94 -15.77
N LYS A 210 -9.41 -5.02 -16.56
CA LYS A 210 -9.15 -6.38 -16.05
C LYS A 210 -7.73 -6.53 -15.49
N ALA A 211 -6.80 -5.62 -15.80
CA ALA A 211 -5.46 -5.62 -15.21
C ALA A 211 -5.50 -5.59 -13.68
N ILE A 212 -6.55 -5.02 -13.07
CA ILE A 212 -6.72 -4.96 -11.61
C ILE A 212 -6.67 -6.35 -10.94
N TRP A 213 -7.06 -7.43 -11.64
CA TRP A 213 -7.01 -8.79 -11.11
C TRP A 213 -5.61 -9.26 -10.73
N LEU A 214 -4.55 -8.70 -11.33
CA LEU A 214 -3.19 -9.02 -10.87
C LEU A 214 -2.96 -8.55 -9.44
N SER A 215 -3.53 -7.42 -9.03
CA SER A 215 -3.46 -6.98 -7.64
C SER A 215 -4.17 -7.93 -6.69
N SER A 216 -5.26 -8.56 -7.13
CA SER A 216 -5.94 -9.61 -6.35
C SER A 216 -5.02 -10.81 -6.10
N ILE A 217 -4.23 -11.22 -7.10
CA ILE A 217 -3.25 -12.30 -6.97
C ILE A 217 -2.20 -11.93 -5.92
N PHE A 218 -1.63 -10.73 -5.97
CA PHE A 218 -0.68 -10.27 -4.96
C PHE A 218 -1.28 -10.22 -3.56
N LEU A 219 -2.53 -9.78 -3.43
CA LEU A 219 -3.24 -9.75 -2.16
C LEU A 219 -3.52 -11.17 -1.63
N ILE A 220 -3.89 -12.13 -2.48
CA ILE A 220 -4.10 -13.54 -2.11
C ILE A 220 -2.79 -14.15 -1.60
N ILE A 221 -1.69 -13.94 -2.31
CA ILE A 221 -0.35 -14.38 -1.89
C ILE A 221 0.00 -13.78 -0.53
N THR A 222 -0.23 -12.47 -0.37
CA THR A 222 0.01 -11.74 0.90
C THR A 222 -0.82 -12.34 2.03
N PHE A 223 -2.11 -12.56 1.81
CA PHE A 223 -3.01 -13.14 2.80
C PHE A 223 -2.59 -14.56 3.22
N TYR A 224 -2.20 -15.39 2.28
CA TYR A 224 -1.72 -16.75 2.55
C TYR A 224 -0.49 -16.75 3.45
N PHE A 225 0.56 -16.01 3.07
CA PHE A 225 1.80 -15.94 3.85
C PHE A 225 1.60 -15.23 5.19
N PHE A 226 0.75 -14.21 5.25
CA PHE A 226 0.41 -13.51 6.48
C PHE A 226 -0.31 -14.45 7.45
N SER A 227 -1.32 -15.19 6.98
CA SER A 227 -2.07 -16.16 7.79
C SER A 227 -1.16 -17.30 8.31
N LYS A 228 -0.23 -17.78 7.47
CA LYS A 228 0.79 -18.76 7.88
C LYS A 228 1.70 -18.19 8.97
N SER A 229 2.15 -16.95 8.79
CA SER A 229 3.01 -16.26 9.77
C SER A 229 2.33 -16.07 11.13
N ILE A 230 1.02 -15.82 11.16
CA ILE A 230 0.24 -15.73 12.40
C ILE A 230 0.19 -17.09 13.11
N LYS A 231 -0.06 -18.17 12.37
CA LYS A 231 -0.08 -19.53 12.94
C LYS A 231 1.27 -19.92 13.54
N GLU A 232 2.36 -19.62 12.85
CA GLU A 232 3.73 -19.88 13.33
C GLU A 232 4.05 -19.05 14.58
N TYR A 233 3.65 -17.78 14.61
CA TYR A 233 3.87 -16.90 15.74
C TYR A 233 3.10 -17.33 16.99
N LYS A 234 1.81 -17.72 16.85
CA LYS A 234 0.99 -18.24 17.96
C LYS A 234 1.51 -19.55 18.56
N LYS A 235 2.23 -20.36 17.83
CA LYS A 235 2.84 -21.61 18.36
C LYS A 235 4.07 -21.35 19.23
N LYS A 236 4.63 -20.13 19.18
CA LYS A 236 5.85 -19.75 19.92
C LYS A 236 5.53 -18.95 21.20
N LEU A 237 4.30 -18.39 21.30
CA LEU A 237 3.76 -17.77 22.51
C LEU A 237 3.18 -18.83 23.46
#